data_0140a9deb094109d29e0f5d8dc13bae0
#
_entry.id   0140a9deb094109d29e0f5d8dc13bae0
#
_cell.length_a   1.000
_cell.length_b   1.000
_cell.length_c   1.000
_cell.angle_alpha   90.00
_cell.angle_beta   90.00
_cell.angle_gamma   90.00
#
_symmetry.space_group_name_H-M   'P 1'
#
loop_
_entity.id
_entity.type
_entity.pdbx_description
1 polymer ?
#
loop_
_entity_poly.entity_id
_entity_poly.type
_entity_poly.pdbx_seq_one_letter_code
_entity_poly.pdbx_strand_id
1 'polypeptide(L)'
;MDDDAFDQLPLLNPPDGPDCLVCAPTNPDGLHLLHRRNGTDALARYTPRATHIGYPERVHGGLVGLLVDEMLVYAGAPHGLWGMTAKVRYWLRKPIPVGDRLELRARLVQRSDRGFRSVVSIRLPDESLAAEGEGMCVIRRTPLAADPT
;
A
#
# COMPACT_ATOMS: atom_id res chain seq x y z
N MET A 1 -5.78 -0.37 17.10
CA MET A 1 -5.97 1.11 17.02
C MET A 1 -7.40 1.38 16.62
N ASP A 2 -8.13 2.17 17.39
CA ASP A 2 -9.48 2.59 17.02
C ASP A 2 -9.47 3.56 15.81
N ASP A 3 -10.68 3.88 15.32
CA ASP A 3 -10.80 4.67 14.10
C ASP A 3 -10.36 6.12 14.32
N ASP A 4 -10.70 6.70 15.46
CA ASP A 4 -10.34 8.09 15.77
C ASP A 4 -8.81 8.26 15.85
N ALA A 5 -8.12 7.35 16.53
CA ALA A 5 -6.67 7.38 16.62
C ALA A 5 -6.00 7.17 15.25
N PHE A 6 -6.56 6.28 14.41
CA PHE A 6 -6.05 6.08 13.05
C PHE A 6 -6.23 7.34 12.21
N ASP A 7 -7.39 7.98 12.26
CA ASP A 7 -7.71 9.15 11.45
C ASP A 7 -6.91 10.41 11.84
N GLN A 8 -6.37 10.45 13.05
CA GLN A 8 -5.50 11.52 13.51
C GLN A 8 -4.03 11.35 13.09
N LEU A 9 -3.63 10.17 12.58
CA LEU A 9 -2.27 9.98 12.10
C LEU A 9 -1.99 10.87 10.88
N PRO A 10 -0.77 11.43 10.76
CA PRO A 10 -0.39 12.25 9.62
C PRO A 10 -0.53 11.49 8.29
N LEU A 11 -1.08 12.15 7.28
CA LEU A 11 -1.14 11.61 5.92
C LEU A 11 0.25 11.55 5.28
N LEU A 12 0.49 10.49 4.56
CA LEU A 12 1.63 10.34 3.67
C LEU A 12 1.15 10.63 2.24
N ASN A 13 1.66 11.70 1.65
CA ASN A 13 1.28 12.10 0.31
C ASN A 13 2.50 11.97 -0.62
N PRO A 14 2.34 11.31 -1.78
CA PRO A 14 3.42 11.25 -2.75
C PRO A 14 3.68 12.62 -3.35
N PRO A 15 4.93 12.93 -3.70
CA PRO A 15 5.28 14.21 -4.34
C PRO A 15 4.67 14.35 -5.74
N ASP A 16 4.36 13.23 -6.38
CA ASP A 16 3.80 13.13 -7.72
C ASP A 16 2.70 12.08 -7.78
N GLY A 17 1.86 12.15 -8.79
CA GLY A 17 0.94 11.06 -9.13
C GLY A 17 -0.52 11.36 -8.79
N PRO A 18 -1.08 12.47 -9.34
CA PRO A 18 -2.49 12.80 -9.12
C PRO A 18 -3.45 11.72 -9.66
N ASP A 19 -2.98 10.86 -10.56
CA ASP A 19 -3.82 9.88 -11.28
C ASP A 19 -3.51 8.42 -10.88
N CYS A 20 -2.81 8.19 -9.78
CA CYS A 20 -2.49 6.84 -9.32
C CYS A 20 -3.74 5.99 -9.15
N LEU A 21 -3.72 4.77 -9.70
CA LEU A 21 -4.81 3.81 -9.57
C LEU A 21 -5.17 3.48 -8.13
N VAL A 22 -4.20 3.46 -7.24
CA VAL A 22 -4.42 3.04 -5.86
C VAL A 22 -4.74 4.21 -4.94
N CYS A 23 -3.95 5.28 -4.98
CA CYS A 23 -4.00 6.34 -3.98
C CYS A 23 -4.58 7.68 -4.46
N ALA A 24 -4.74 7.90 -5.77
CA ALA A 24 -5.23 9.19 -6.25
C ALA A 24 -6.73 9.39 -5.95
N PRO A 25 -7.11 10.48 -5.27
CA PRO A 25 -8.52 10.76 -5.00
C PRO A 25 -9.31 11.13 -6.26
N THR A 26 -8.62 11.56 -7.31
CA THR A 26 -9.21 12.04 -8.57
C THR A 26 -9.40 10.94 -9.62
N ASN A 27 -8.81 9.75 -9.43
CA ASN A 27 -9.01 8.64 -10.36
C ASN A 27 -10.36 7.97 -10.10
N PRO A 28 -11.34 8.03 -11.03
CA PRO A 28 -12.67 7.44 -10.81
C PRO A 28 -12.65 5.92 -10.67
N ASP A 29 -11.66 5.25 -11.24
CA ASP A 29 -11.48 3.79 -11.15
C ASP A 29 -10.57 3.38 -9.98
N GLY A 30 -10.08 4.36 -9.22
CA GLY A 30 -9.10 4.17 -8.17
C GLY A 30 -9.64 3.52 -6.90
N LEU A 31 -8.72 2.98 -6.12
CA LEU A 31 -9.05 2.42 -4.80
C LEU A 31 -9.13 3.51 -3.73
N HIS A 32 -8.60 4.68 -3.98
CA HIS A 32 -8.56 5.85 -3.09
C HIS A 32 -7.95 5.53 -1.72
N LEU A 33 -6.90 4.73 -1.71
CA LEU A 33 -6.23 4.31 -0.49
C LEU A 33 -5.50 5.49 0.15
N LEU A 34 -5.82 5.77 1.40
CA LEU A 34 -5.14 6.79 2.19
C LEU A 34 -4.05 6.14 3.05
N HIS A 35 -2.86 6.67 2.95
CA HIS A 35 -1.72 6.19 3.70
C HIS A 35 -1.40 7.15 4.84
N ARG A 36 -1.12 6.60 6.01
CA ARG A 36 -0.82 7.36 7.22
C ARG A 36 0.49 6.94 7.83
N ARG A 37 1.15 7.89 8.48
CA ARG A 37 2.40 7.65 9.20
C ARG A 37 2.13 7.24 10.64
N ASN A 38 2.69 6.11 11.06
CA ASN A 38 2.73 5.70 12.47
C ASN A 38 4.19 5.41 12.87
N GLY A 39 4.84 6.41 13.45
CA GLY A 39 6.27 6.33 13.73
C GLY A 39 7.09 6.18 12.45
N THR A 40 7.74 5.04 12.30
CA THR A 40 8.55 4.68 11.13
C THR A 40 7.81 3.81 10.11
N ASP A 41 6.56 3.48 10.39
CA ASP A 41 5.74 2.61 9.53
C ASP A 41 4.71 3.41 8.74
N ALA A 42 4.31 2.88 7.59
CA ALA A 42 3.15 3.32 6.84
C ALA A 42 1.96 2.40 7.14
N LEU A 43 0.82 2.99 7.40
CA LEU A 43 -0.44 2.30 7.65
C LEU A 43 -1.48 2.71 6.62
N ALA A 44 -2.37 1.78 6.29
CA ALA A 44 -3.58 2.05 5.53
C ALA A 44 -4.71 1.12 5.97
N ARG A 45 -5.94 1.51 5.67
CA ARG A 45 -7.13 0.68 5.84
C ARG A 45 -7.88 0.61 4.53
N TYR A 46 -8.37 -0.55 4.19
CA TYR A 46 -9.07 -0.75 2.94
C TYR A 46 -10.21 -1.75 3.09
N THR A 47 -11.38 -1.41 2.57
CA THR A 47 -12.53 -2.33 2.50
C THR A 47 -12.78 -2.69 1.04
N PRO A 48 -12.48 -3.92 0.62
CA PRO A 48 -12.71 -4.35 -0.75
C PRO A 48 -14.18 -4.30 -1.12
N ARG A 49 -14.46 -3.78 -2.30
CA ARG A 49 -15.81 -3.68 -2.86
C ARG A 49 -16.28 -4.99 -3.49
N ALA A 50 -17.58 -5.14 -3.66
CA ALA A 50 -18.20 -6.33 -4.27
C ALA A 50 -17.70 -6.64 -5.70
N THR A 51 -17.18 -5.63 -6.41
CA THR A 51 -16.60 -5.78 -7.76
C THR A 51 -15.14 -6.25 -7.75
N HIS A 52 -14.49 -6.30 -6.59
CA HIS A 52 -13.08 -6.70 -6.45
C HIS A 52 -12.90 -8.20 -6.24
N ILE A 53 -13.75 -9.01 -6.82
CA ILE A 53 -13.78 -10.46 -6.62
C ILE A 53 -13.01 -11.23 -7.70
N GLY A 54 -12.43 -12.36 -7.30
CA GLY A 54 -11.98 -13.41 -8.20
C GLY A 54 -12.96 -14.59 -8.14
N TYR A 55 -13.04 -15.24 -6.99
CA TYR A 55 -14.11 -16.19 -6.69
C TYR A 55 -15.27 -15.51 -5.98
N PRO A 56 -16.48 -16.11 -6.00
CA PRO A 56 -17.63 -15.53 -5.31
C PRO A 56 -17.29 -15.13 -3.86
N GLU A 57 -17.62 -13.88 -3.50
CA GLU A 57 -17.42 -13.29 -2.17
C GLU A 57 -15.95 -13.22 -1.69
N ARG A 58 -14.99 -13.50 -2.57
CA ARG A 58 -13.55 -13.48 -2.24
C ARG A 58 -12.81 -12.46 -3.10
N VAL A 59 -11.97 -11.68 -2.46
CA VAL A 59 -11.13 -10.69 -3.13
C VAL A 59 -10.17 -11.38 -4.08
N HIS A 60 -10.04 -10.83 -5.29
CA HIS A 60 -9.08 -11.33 -6.27
C HIS A 60 -7.66 -11.22 -5.75
N GLY A 61 -6.87 -12.30 -5.90
CA GLY A 61 -5.48 -12.32 -5.42
C GLY A 61 -4.59 -11.26 -6.05
N GLY A 62 -4.86 -10.88 -7.29
CA GLY A 62 -4.16 -9.79 -7.97
C GLY A 62 -4.43 -8.42 -7.34
N LEU A 63 -5.63 -8.18 -6.79
CA LEU A 63 -5.92 -6.96 -6.04
C LEU A 63 -5.09 -6.92 -4.74
N VAL A 64 -4.95 -8.05 -4.07
CA VAL A 64 -4.09 -8.14 -2.89
C VAL A 64 -2.65 -7.81 -3.23
N GLY A 65 -2.15 -8.31 -4.37
CA GLY A 65 -0.84 -7.96 -4.90
C GLY A 65 -0.69 -6.47 -5.20
N LEU A 66 -1.72 -5.83 -5.74
CA LEU A 66 -1.75 -4.38 -5.97
C LEU A 66 -1.63 -3.59 -4.66
N LEU A 67 -2.35 -4.00 -3.62
CA LEU A 67 -2.24 -3.39 -2.28
C LEU A 67 -0.85 -3.58 -1.67
N VAL A 68 -0.26 -4.76 -1.84
CA VAL A 68 1.11 -5.03 -1.37
C VAL A 68 2.10 -4.14 -2.10
N ASP A 69 2.04 -4.07 -3.43
CA ASP A 69 2.93 -3.24 -4.24
C ASP A 69 2.91 -1.77 -3.80
N GLU A 70 1.73 -1.22 -3.65
CA GLU A 70 1.54 0.16 -3.18
C GLU A 70 2.18 0.38 -1.81
N MET A 71 1.88 -0.48 -0.85
CA MET A 71 2.40 -0.36 0.51
C MET A 71 3.92 -0.49 0.58
N LEU A 72 4.55 -1.28 -0.30
CA LEU A 72 6.01 -1.40 -0.36
C LEU A 72 6.69 -0.08 -0.67
N VAL A 73 6.12 0.72 -1.57
CA VAL A 73 6.60 2.07 -1.90
C VAL A 73 6.40 3.01 -0.71
N TYR A 74 5.22 2.98 -0.11
CA TYR A 74 4.89 3.86 1.03
C TYR A 74 5.69 3.54 2.30
N ALA A 75 6.29 2.35 2.41
CA ALA A 75 7.20 2.03 3.50
C ALA A 75 8.41 2.98 3.58
N GLY A 76 8.82 3.56 2.47
CA GLY A 76 9.89 4.55 2.42
C GLY A 76 9.47 5.96 2.87
N ALA A 77 8.19 6.29 2.74
CA ALA A 77 7.68 7.65 2.97
C ALA A 77 7.95 8.21 4.38
N PRO A 78 7.79 7.44 5.48
CA PRO A 78 8.15 7.93 6.82
C PRO A 78 9.62 8.31 6.97
N HIS A 79 10.47 7.82 6.07
CA HIS A 79 11.91 8.08 6.04
C HIS A 79 12.30 9.13 4.97
N GLY A 80 11.31 9.77 4.34
CA GLY A 80 11.55 10.72 3.25
C GLY A 80 11.99 10.09 1.94
N LEU A 81 11.78 8.79 1.76
CA LEU A 81 12.19 8.04 0.58
C LEU A 81 10.98 7.72 -0.29
N TRP A 82 11.13 7.97 -1.58
CA TRP A 82 10.17 7.60 -2.61
C TRP A 82 10.88 6.82 -3.71
N GLY A 83 10.21 5.81 -4.24
CA GLY A 83 10.81 4.96 -5.25
C GLY A 83 9.78 4.32 -6.15
N MET A 84 10.27 3.51 -7.06
CA MET A 84 9.48 2.65 -7.93
C MET A 84 9.78 1.20 -7.59
N THR A 85 8.74 0.38 -7.51
CA THR A 85 8.91 -1.05 -7.25
C THR A 85 9.68 -1.71 -8.40
N ALA A 86 10.78 -2.37 -8.06
CA ALA A 86 11.57 -3.16 -9.00
C ALA A 86 11.30 -4.66 -8.86
N LYS A 87 10.93 -5.10 -7.66
CA LYS A 87 10.62 -6.50 -7.37
C LYS A 87 9.61 -6.57 -6.24
N VAL A 88 8.62 -7.44 -6.42
CA VAL A 88 7.62 -7.74 -5.41
C VAL A 88 7.40 -9.24 -5.33
N ARG A 89 7.31 -9.74 -4.11
CA ARG A 89 6.82 -11.08 -3.79
C ARG A 89 5.76 -10.96 -2.72
N TYR A 90 4.69 -11.75 -2.83
CA TYR A 90 3.68 -11.79 -1.80
C TYR A 90 3.09 -13.19 -1.67
N TRP A 91 2.55 -13.46 -0.50
CA TRP A 91 1.92 -14.72 -0.14
C TRP A 91 0.50 -14.45 0.32
N LEU A 92 -0.43 -15.19 -0.25
CA LEU A 92 -1.83 -15.20 0.16
C LEU A 92 -1.99 -16.29 1.23
N ARG A 93 -2.21 -15.88 2.46
CA ARG A 93 -2.28 -16.78 3.62
C ARG A 93 -3.69 -17.23 3.92
N LYS A 94 -4.68 -16.35 3.74
CA LYS A 94 -6.10 -16.62 3.95
C LYS A 94 -6.94 -15.95 2.87
N PRO A 95 -8.07 -16.56 2.48
CA PRO A 95 -9.06 -15.88 1.65
C PRO A 95 -9.54 -14.60 2.34
N ILE A 96 -9.69 -13.54 1.56
CA ILE A 96 -10.18 -12.25 2.06
C ILE A 96 -11.63 -12.08 1.61
N PRO A 97 -12.61 -12.05 2.54
CA PRO A 97 -13.99 -11.74 2.18
C PRO A 97 -14.12 -10.29 1.69
N VAL A 98 -14.97 -10.05 0.68
CA VAL A 98 -15.35 -8.68 0.33
C VAL A 98 -16.16 -8.06 1.47
N GLY A 99 -15.98 -6.76 1.68
CA GLY A 99 -16.65 -6.03 2.76
C GLY A 99 -15.90 -6.03 4.09
N ASP A 100 -14.92 -6.91 4.29
CA ASP A 100 -14.08 -6.88 5.47
C ASP A 100 -13.06 -5.73 5.39
N ARG A 101 -12.96 -4.94 6.46
CA ARG A 101 -11.97 -3.88 6.54
C ARG A 101 -10.60 -4.46 6.85
N LEU A 102 -9.69 -4.32 5.92
CA LEU A 102 -8.29 -4.76 6.04
C LEU A 102 -7.44 -3.71 6.72
N GLU A 103 -6.49 -4.14 7.54
CA GLU A 103 -5.40 -3.31 8.02
C GLU A 103 -4.11 -3.66 7.29
N LEU A 104 -3.51 -2.65 6.68
CA LEU A 104 -2.26 -2.74 5.93
C LEU A 104 -1.18 -2.03 6.70
N ARG A 105 -0.04 -2.69 6.85
CA ARG A 105 1.14 -2.10 7.49
C ARG A 105 2.37 -2.39 6.66
N ALA A 106 3.15 -1.36 6.40
CA ALA A 106 4.41 -1.47 5.68
C ALA A 106 5.57 -0.89 6.50
N ARG A 107 6.72 -1.55 6.40
CA ARG A 107 7.92 -1.17 7.14
C ARG A 107 9.14 -1.28 6.25
N LEU A 108 10.00 -0.27 6.30
CA LEU A 108 11.32 -0.31 5.69
C LEU A 108 12.23 -1.21 6.52
N VAL A 109 12.92 -2.14 5.85
CA VAL A 109 13.82 -3.11 6.52
C VAL A 109 15.28 -2.92 6.15
N GLN A 110 15.57 -2.34 4.99
CA GLN A 110 16.94 -2.09 4.54
C GLN A 110 16.97 -0.93 3.56
N ARG A 111 18.02 -0.14 3.60
CA ARG A 111 18.23 1.01 2.76
C ARG A 111 19.65 1.02 2.18
N SER A 112 19.77 1.49 0.95
CA SER A 112 21.03 1.82 0.28
C SER A 112 20.91 3.15 -0.45
N ASP A 113 21.97 3.61 -1.11
CA ASP A 113 21.93 4.85 -1.92
C ASP A 113 21.02 4.75 -3.15
N ARG A 114 20.73 3.53 -3.61
CA ARG A 114 19.97 3.29 -4.84
C ARG A 114 18.55 2.82 -4.61
N GLY A 115 18.24 2.31 -3.43
CA GLY A 115 16.95 1.73 -3.17
C GLY A 115 16.72 1.33 -1.74
N PHE A 116 15.57 0.73 -1.50
CA PHE A 116 15.22 0.20 -0.19
C PHE A 116 14.42 -1.09 -0.33
N ARG A 117 14.51 -1.91 0.69
CA ARG A 117 13.69 -3.12 0.87
C ARG A 117 12.66 -2.87 1.95
N SER A 118 11.48 -3.39 1.72
CA SER A 118 10.36 -3.24 2.64
C SER A 118 9.55 -4.52 2.74
N VAL A 119 8.76 -4.59 3.81
CA VAL A 119 7.83 -5.69 4.08
C VAL A 119 6.45 -5.14 4.36
N VAL A 120 5.44 -5.91 4.02
CA VAL A 120 4.03 -5.56 4.17
C VAL A 120 3.29 -6.69 4.86
N SER A 121 2.35 -6.36 5.74
CA SER A 121 1.35 -7.29 6.26
C SER A 121 -0.04 -6.74 6.02
N ILE A 122 -0.97 -7.63 5.66
CA ILE A 122 -2.39 -7.34 5.52
C ILE A 122 -3.15 -8.25 6.47
N ARG A 123 -3.95 -7.66 7.36
CA ARG A 123 -4.70 -8.37 8.38
C ARG A 123 -6.20 -8.19 8.22
N LEU A 124 -6.92 -9.26 8.57
CA LEU A 124 -8.36 -9.28 8.66
C LEU A 124 -8.84 -8.59 9.96
N PRO A 125 -10.16 -8.30 10.09
CA PRO A 125 -10.70 -7.69 11.31
C PRO A 125 -10.43 -8.47 12.60
N ASP A 126 -10.26 -9.80 12.53
CA ASP A 126 -9.87 -10.66 13.65
C ASP A 126 -8.36 -10.63 13.96
N GLU A 127 -7.61 -9.72 13.32
CA GLU A 127 -6.16 -9.56 13.43
C GLU A 127 -5.33 -10.69 12.82
N SER A 128 -5.97 -11.72 12.21
CA SER A 128 -5.24 -12.79 11.54
C SER A 128 -4.56 -12.29 10.26
N LEU A 129 -3.39 -12.85 9.95
CA LEU A 129 -2.63 -12.51 8.76
C LEU A 129 -3.30 -13.10 7.52
N ALA A 130 -3.79 -12.23 6.64
CA ALA A 130 -4.40 -12.62 5.37
C ALA A 130 -3.39 -12.70 4.23
N ALA A 131 -2.46 -11.76 4.20
CA ALA A 131 -1.39 -11.73 3.21
C ALA A 131 -0.16 -11.02 3.78
N GLU A 132 0.97 -11.32 3.19
CA GLU A 132 2.23 -10.62 3.47
C GLU A 132 3.04 -10.49 2.20
N GLY A 133 3.92 -9.51 2.17
CA GLY A 133 4.77 -9.27 1.01
C GLY A 133 6.11 -8.66 1.38
N GLU A 134 7.02 -8.75 0.43
CA GLU A 134 8.32 -8.10 0.49
C GLU A 134 8.71 -7.60 -0.90
N GLY A 135 9.55 -6.58 -0.96
CA GLY A 135 9.99 -6.07 -2.23
C GLY A 135 11.17 -5.12 -2.13
N MET A 136 11.63 -4.77 -3.32
CA MET A 136 12.67 -3.75 -3.53
C MET A 136 12.09 -2.59 -4.33
N CYS A 137 12.38 -1.39 -3.86
CA CYS A 137 12.10 -0.16 -4.57
C CYS A 137 13.42 0.54 -4.96
N VAL A 138 13.46 1.07 -6.17
CA VAL A 138 14.57 1.93 -6.63
C VAL A 138 14.22 3.37 -6.27
N ILE A 139 15.11 4.06 -5.56
CA ILE A 139 14.88 5.44 -5.12
C ILE A 139 14.81 6.36 -6.34
N ARG A 140 13.77 7.17 -6.37
CA ARG A 140 13.62 8.25 -7.35
C ARG A 140 14.36 9.49 -6.86
N ARG A 141 15.30 9.94 -7.67
CA ARG A 141 16.09 11.16 -7.40
C ARG A 141 15.52 12.40 -8.08
N THR A 142 14.64 12.22 -9.06
CA THR A 142 14.01 13.31 -9.80
C THR A 142 12.50 13.07 -9.80
N PRO A 143 11.68 14.10 -9.53
CA PRO A 143 10.25 14.02 -9.79
C PRO A 143 10.01 13.56 -11.22
N LEU A 144 9.00 12.71 -11.46
CA LEU A 144 8.49 12.53 -12.81
C LEU A 144 7.89 13.87 -13.21
N ALA A 145 8.71 14.77 -13.75
CA ALA A 145 8.18 15.90 -14.49
C ALA A 145 7.23 15.29 -15.53
N ALA A 146 6.01 15.81 -15.62
CA ALA A 146 5.17 15.53 -16.75
C ALA A 146 6.03 15.79 -17.99
N ASP A 147 6.27 14.72 -18.76
CA ASP A 147 7.06 14.82 -19.97
C ASP A 147 6.36 15.87 -20.85
N PRO A 148 6.99 16.98 -21.22
CA PRO A 148 6.37 17.92 -22.11
C PRO A 148 6.34 17.29 -23.49
N THR A 149 5.26 16.57 -23.77
CA THR A 149 4.93 16.15 -25.14
C THR A 149 4.44 17.34 -25.94
#